data_0699c3280a839733893c520992d8a531
#
_entry.id   0699c3280a839733893c520992d8a531
#
_cell.length_a   1.000
_cell.length_b   1.000
_cell.length_c   1.000
_cell.angle_alpha   90.00
_cell.angle_beta   90.00
_cell.angle_gamma   90.00
#
_symmetry.space_group_name_H-M   'P 1'
#
loop_
_entity.id
_entity.type
_entity.pdbx_description
1 polymer ?
#
loop_
_entity_poly.entity_id
_entity_poly.type
_entity_poly.pdbx_seq_one_letter_code
_entity_poly.pdbx_strand_id
1 'polypeptide(L)'
;SGRAAGACKKAAEVLMFAKLSDTIARSFVARGTISEERFSICRYGIKQLFSVCLNLLTTLCIGMVFGLVWESVLFTAAYIPLRSFAGGFHAKTPVRCYWYSAAMIAIVLALLRFVPFPLWTAVPVYMISSILLWLLAPVETSHKPLDELEQRVYRHRARLIWCVESLVMIGLFFLQLEQAGNCILLSMAALSVMLAAGKFQLHHTHQA
;
A
#
# COMPACT_ATOMS: atom_id res chain seq x y z
N SER A 1 22.34 -6.97 24.58
CA SER A 1 23.17 -6.17 23.63
C SER A 1 22.68 -6.26 22.18
N GLY A 2 21.98 -7.30 21.77
CA GLY A 2 21.51 -7.47 20.38
C GLY A 2 20.43 -6.47 19.91
N ARG A 3 19.57 -5.95 20.80
CA ARG A 3 18.52 -4.98 20.45
C ARG A 3 19.06 -3.59 20.13
N ALA A 4 20.14 -3.18 20.81
CA ALA A 4 20.78 -1.88 20.58
C ALA A 4 21.54 -1.85 19.25
N ALA A 5 22.23 -2.93 18.88
CA ALA A 5 22.92 -3.05 17.59
C ALA A 5 21.95 -3.06 16.40
N GLY A 6 20.79 -3.73 16.53
CA GLY A 6 19.74 -3.71 15.52
C GLY A 6 19.08 -2.33 15.32
N ALA A 7 18.90 -1.58 16.40
CA ALA A 7 18.37 -0.22 16.36
C ALA A 7 19.37 0.76 15.70
N CYS A 8 20.66 0.61 15.98
CA CYS A 8 21.72 1.43 15.40
C CYS A 8 21.85 1.18 13.88
N LYS A 9 21.82 -0.09 13.43
CA LYS A 9 21.85 -0.44 12.01
C LYS A 9 20.63 0.08 11.24
N LYS A 10 19.43 -0.02 11.83
CA LYS A 10 18.20 0.55 11.25
C LYS A 10 18.24 2.08 11.18
N ALA A 11 18.79 2.74 12.19
CA ALA A 11 18.98 4.19 12.17
C ALA A 11 19.96 4.61 11.06
N ALA A 12 21.03 3.84 10.84
CA ALA A 12 22.01 4.11 9.81
C ALA A 12 21.41 3.97 8.38
N GLU A 13 20.58 2.96 8.13
CA GLU A 13 19.90 2.76 6.84
C GLU A 13 18.94 3.91 6.53
N VAL A 14 18.09 4.30 7.49
CA VAL A 14 17.17 5.44 7.32
C VAL A 14 17.94 6.75 7.10
N LEU A 15 19.07 6.92 7.79
CA LEU A 15 19.94 8.08 7.63
C LEU A 15 20.62 8.10 6.26
N MET A 16 21.00 6.93 5.72
CA MET A 16 21.60 6.79 4.41
C MET A 16 20.61 7.18 3.29
N PHE A 17 19.38 6.68 3.32
CA PHE A 17 18.33 7.08 2.35
C PHE A 17 17.96 8.56 2.46
N ALA A 18 17.93 9.11 3.68
CA ALA A 18 17.71 10.53 3.90
C ALA A 18 18.84 11.39 3.32
N LYS A 19 20.09 10.99 3.53
CA LYS A 19 21.28 11.67 2.96
C LYS A 19 21.29 11.59 1.43
N LEU A 20 20.99 10.41 0.88
CA LEU A 20 20.97 10.21 -0.57
C LEU A 20 19.89 11.07 -1.24
N SER A 21 18.68 11.11 -0.69
CA SER A 21 17.61 11.97 -1.19
C SER A 21 17.94 13.46 -1.07
N ASP A 22 18.63 13.86 0.01
CA ASP A 22 19.10 15.22 0.21
C ASP A 22 20.16 15.61 -0.86
N THR A 23 21.14 14.73 -1.09
CA THR A 23 22.19 14.94 -2.09
C THR A 23 21.63 15.06 -3.51
N ILE A 24 20.69 14.17 -3.87
CA ILE A 24 20.06 14.21 -5.19
C ILE A 24 19.22 15.49 -5.36
N ALA A 25 18.40 15.84 -4.36
CA ALA A 25 17.59 17.06 -4.42
C ALA A 25 18.47 18.33 -4.52
N ARG A 26 19.58 18.39 -3.77
CA ARG A 26 20.55 19.50 -3.88
C ARG A 26 21.20 19.56 -5.25
N SER A 27 21.51 18.44 -5.88
CA SER A 27 22.07 18.42 -7.23
C SER A 27 21.11 18.99 -8.27
N PHE A 28 19.80 18.82 -8.11
CA PHE A 28 18.78 19.41 -8.98
C PHE A 28 18.68 20.94 -8.79
N VAL A 29 18.79 21.41 -7.55
CA VAL A 29 18.85 22.85 -7.27
C VAL A 29 20.12 23.45 -7.87
N ALA A 30 21.29 22.84 -7.63
CA ALA A 30 22.56 23.32 -8.13
C ALA A 30 22.65 23.40 -9.68
N ARG A 31 21.88 22.53 -10.37
CA ARG A 31 21.75 22.55 -11.84
C ARG A 31 20.65 23.50 -12.34
N GLY A 32 20.00 24.24 -11.45
CA GLY A 32 18.90 25.14 -11.82
C GLY A 32 17.62 24.44 -12.30
N THR A 33 17.51 23.11 -12.14
CA THR A 33 16.35 22.33 -12.59
C THR A 33 15.11 22.59 -11.70
N ILE A 34 15.35 22.89 -10.43
CA ILE A 34 14.30 23.23 -9.45
C ILE A 34 14.70 24.45 -8.64
N SER A 35 13.72 25.25 -8.22
CA SER A 35 13.94 26.38 -7.32
C SER A 35 14.17 25.92 -5.87
N GLU A 36 14.86 26.73 -5.07
CA GLU A 36 15.06 26.47 -3.63
C GLU A 36 13.73 26.26 -2.87
N GLU A 37 12.67 26.97 -3.25
CA GLU A 37 11.35 26.82 -2.67
C GLU A 37 10.76 25.41 -2.86
N ARG A 38 11.12 24.74 -3.95
CA ARG A 38 10.65 23.38 -4.28
C ARG A 38 11.57 22.27 -3.76
N PHE A 39 12.68 22.63 -3.13
CA PHE A 39 13.65 21.66 -2.61
C PHE A 39 13.00 20.64 -1.65
N SER A 40 12.19 21.11 -0.71
CA SER A 40 11.53 20.25 0.28
C SER A 40 10.58 19.23 -0.37
N ILE A 41 9.84 19.65 -1.38
CA ILE A 41 8.91 18.81 -2.13
C ILE A 41 9.68 17.76 -2.95
N CYS A 42 10.72 18.16 -3.64
CA CYS A 42 11.57 17.28 -4.43
C CYS A 42 12.26 16.23 -3.54
N ARG A 43 12.85 16.64 -2.44
CA ARG A 43 13.46 15.75 -1.44
C ARG A 43 12.45 14.71 -0.90
N TYR A 44 11.24 15.16 -0.59
CA TYR A 44 10.18 14.25 -0.15
C TYR A 44 9.80 13.25 -1.25
N GLY A 45 9.64 13.71 -2.48
CA GLY A 45 9.33 12.86 -3.64
C GLY A 45 10.39 11.79 -3.89
N ILE A 46 11.68 12.15 -3.83
CA ILE A 46 12.79 11.21 -3.99
C ILE A 46 12.78 10.17 -2.87
N LYS A 47 12.57 10.59 -1.62
CA LYS A 47 12.47 9.67 -0.48
C LYS A 47 11.30 8.69 -0.64
N GLN A 48 10.16 9.18 -1.12
CA GLN A 48 8.98 8.35 -1.40
C GLN A 48 9.25 7.36 -2.52
N LEU A 49 9.93 7.78 -3.60
CA LEU A 49 10.33 6.91 -4.71
C LEU A 49 11.21 5.75 -4.23
N PHE A 50 12.24 6.03 -3.43
CA PHE A 50 13.07 4.97 -2.84
C PHE A 50 12.26 3.99 -1.99
N SER A 51 11.32 4.48 -1.20
CA SER A 51 10.45 3.64 -0.39
C SER A 51 9.58 2.71 -1.27
N VAL A 52 9.02 3.24 -2.35
CA VAL A 52 8.21 2.46 -3.30
C VAL A 52 9.09 1.41 -4.00
N CYS A 53 10.26 1.79 -4.51
CA CYS A 53 11.19 0.84 -5.16
C CYS A 53 11.60 -0.30 -4.21
N LEU A 54 11.91 0.03 -2.95
CA LEU A 54 12.26 -0.97 -1.94
C LEU A 54 11.09 -1.92 -1.66
N ASN A 55 9.87 -1.40 -1.54
CA ASN A 55 8.67 -2.23 -1.35
C ASN A 55 8.43 -3.15 -2.56
N LEU A 56 8.56 -2.64 -3.79
CA LEU A 56 8.41 -3.44 -5.00
C LEU A 56 9.45 -4.56 -5.07
N LEU A 57 10.71 -4.25 -4.78
CA LEU A 57 11.78 -5.25 -4.74
C LEU A 57 11.50 -6.32 -3.69
N THR A 58 11.10 -5.92 -2.48
CA THR A 58 10.73 -6.85 -1.40
C THR A 58 9.53 -7.73 -1.81
N THR A 59 8.53 -7.16 -2.47
CA THR A 59 7.37 -7.90 -2.99
C THR A 59 7.80 -8.98 -3.98
N LEU A 60 8.69 -8.64 -4.91
CA LEU A 60 9.23 -9.61 -5.87
C LEU A 60 10.06 -10.70 -5.17
N CYS A 61 10.90 -10.34 -4.20
CA CYS A 61 11.67 -11.31 -3.41
C CYS A 61 10.74 -12.28 -2.65
N ILE A 62 9.69 -11.78 -2.02
CA ILE A 62 8.70 -12.62 -1.34
C ILE A 62 7.97 -13.49 -2.38
N GLY A 63 7.57 -12.93 -3.53
CA GLY A 63 6.98 -13.68 -4.64
C GLY A 63 7.86 -14.83 -5.12
N MET A 64 9.19 -14.62 -5.24
CA MET A 64 10.15 -15.67 -5.58
C MET A 64 10.21 -16.77 -4.52
N VAL A 65 10.21 -16.42 -3.24
CA VAL A 65 10.24 -17.40 -2.13
C VAL A 65 9.00 -18.31 -2.14
N PHE A 66 7.82 -17.76 -2.47
CA PHE A 66 6.58 -18.54 -2.56
C PHE A 66 6.37 -19.19 -3.94
N GLY A 67 7.21 -18.89 -4.95
CA GLY A 67 6.99 -19.31 -6.33
C GLY A 67 5.79 -18.63 -6.99
N LEU A 68 5.41 -17.44 -6.54
CA LEU A 68 4.24 -16.67 -6.94
C LEU A 68 4.63 -15.26 -7.40
N VAL A 69 5.63 -15.17 -8.30
CA VAL A 69 6.15 -13.87 -8.77
C VAL A 69 5.08 -13.12 -9.55
N TRP A 70 4.36 -13.80 -10.43
CA TRP A 70 3.30 -13.19 -11.23
C TRP A 70 2.15 -12.66 -10.36
N GLU A 71 1.73 -13.44 -9.38
CA GLU A 71 0.68 -13.07 -8.44
C GLU A 71 1.13 -11.89 -7.56
N SER A 72 2.41 -11.80 -7.19
CA SER A 72 2.93 -10.66 -6.45
C SER A 72 2.89 -9.36 -7.25
N VAL A 73 3.16 -9.44 -8.57
CA VAL A 73 3.01 -8.30 -9.49
C VAL A 73 1.54 -7.92 -9.64
N LEU A 74 0.66 -8.89 -9.87
CA LEU A 74 -0.77 -8.68 -10.04
C LEU A 74 -1.40 -8.08 -8.77
N PHE A 75 -1.05 -8.61 -7.59
CA PHE A 75 -1.46 -8.05 -6.31
C PHE A 75 -1.05 -6.58 -6.18
N THR A 76 0.19 -6.27 -6.51
CA THR A 76 0.72 -4.90 -6.39
C THR A 76 0.03 -3.96 -7.37
N ALA A 77 -0.21 -4.43 -8.61
CA ALA A 77 -0.90 -3.66 -9.65
C ALA A 77 -2.35 -3.34 -9.28
N ALA A 78 -3.04 -4.25 -8.60
CA ALA A 78 -4.39 -4.00 -8.07
C ALA A 78 -4.34 -3.16 -6.78
N TYR A 79 -3.47 -3.49 -5.82
CA TYR A 79 -3.45 -2.86 -4.52
C TYR A 79 -3.05 -1.37 -4.55
N ILE A 80 -2.03 -0.99 -5.35
CA ILE A 80 -1.49 0.38 -5.35
C ILE A 80 -2.52 1.43 -5.81
N PRO A 81 -3.21 1.27 -6.96
CA PRO A 81 -4.18 2.26 -7.43
C PRO A 81 -5.31 2.46 -6.43
N LEU A 82 -5.87 1.36 -5.94
CA LEU A 82 -6.98 1.41 -5.00
C LEU A 82 -6.56 2.06 -3.67
N ARG A 83 -5.38 1.69 -3.13
CA ARG A 83 -4.79 2.28 -1.93
C ARG A 83 -4.55 3.79 -2.06
N SER A 84 -4.13 4.23 -3.23
CA SER A 84 -3.78 5.64 -3.47
C SER A 84 -4.98 6.59 -3.30
N PHE A 85 -6.19 6.10 -3.59
CA PHE A 85 -7.41 6.89 -3.47
C PHE A 85 -8.27 6.52 -2.26
N ALA A 86 -8.22 5.27 -1.81
CA ALA A 86 -8.99 4.85 -0.64
C ALA A 86 -8.33 5.25 0.69
N GLY A 87 -7.02 5.48 0.69
CA GLY A 87 -6.27 5.77 1.93
C GLY A 87 -6.05 4.53 2.79
N GLY A 88 -6.09 4.69 4.10
CA GLY A 88 -5.99 3.59 5.08
C GLY A 88 -4.91 3.82 6.13
N PHE A 89 -4.54 2.76 6.85
CA PHE A 89 -3.57 2.80 7.94
C PHE A 89 -2.21 3.36 7.51
N HIS A 90 -1.69 4.33 8.27
CA HIS A 90 -0.35 4.85 8.15
C HIS A 90 0.41 4.67 9.47
N ALA A 91 1.53 3.97 9.41
CA ALA A 91 2.39 3.81 10.57
C ALA A 91 3.10 5.13 10.93
N LYS A 92 3.34 5.36 12.22
CA LYS A 92 4.01 6.57 12.75
C LYS A 92 5.45 6.75 12.20
N THR A 93 6.07 5.70 11.66
CA THR A 93 7.42 5.76 11.07
C THR A 93 7.47 5.02 9.74
N PRO A 94 8.27 5.48 8.75
CA PRO A 94 8.44 4.82 7.46
C PRO A 94 8.89 3.36 7.57
N VAL A 95 9.76 3.06 8.54
CA VAL A 95 10.26 1.70 8.79
C VAL A 95 9.14 0.76 9.24
N ARG A 96 8.25 1.20 10.11
CA ARG A 96 7.09 0.41 10.52
C ARG A 96 6.14 0.18 9.36
N CYS A 97 5.90 1.21 8.53
CA CYS A 97 5.08 1.11 7.34
C CYS A 97 5.62 0.04 6.37
N TYR A 98 6.94 0.03 6.15
CA TYR A 98 7.60 -0.98 5.34
C TYR A 98 7.37 -2.41 5.87
N TRP A 99 7.59 -2.64 7.18
CA TRP A 99 7.40 -3.96 7.76
C TRP A 99 5.94 -4.44 7.72
N TYR A 100 4.98 -3.54 7.92
CA TYR A 100 3.55 -3.87 7.76
C TYR A 100 3.22 -4.24 6.32
N SER A 101 3.75 -3.51 5.33
CA SER A 101 3.55 -3.85 3.93
C SER A 101 4.18 -5.21 3.57
N ALA A 102 5.41 -5.47 4.00
CA ALA A 102 6.09 -6.74 3.75
C ALA A 102 5.35 -7.92 4.42
N ALA A 103 4.91 -7.75 5.66
CA ALA A 103 4.13 -8.78 6.37
C ALA A 103 2.78 -9.04 5.67
N MET A 104 2.08 -7.99 5.25
CA MET A 104 0.82 -8.10 4.54
C MET A 104 0.97 -8.90 3.23
N ILE A 105 1.98 -8.56 2.44
CA ILE A 105 2.27 -9.27 1.17
C ILE A 105 2.62 -10.73 1.45
N ALA A 106 3.46 -11.01 2.44
CA ALA A 106 3.81 -12.38 2.82
C ALA A 106 2.58 -13.18 3.25
N ILE A 107 1.69 -12.59 4.04
CA ILE A 107 0.42 -13.23 4.46
C ILE A 107 -0.46 -13.51 3.24
N VAL A 108 -0.64 -12.56 2.34
CA VAL A 108 -1.48 -12.72 1.15
C VAL A 108 -0.94 -13.83 0.24
N LEU A 109 0.37 -13.83 -0.04
CA LEU A 109 0.97 -14.88 -0.88
C LEU A 109 0.97 -16.24 -0.19
N ALA A 110 1.11 -16.30 1.13
CA ALA A 110 0.94 -17.54 1.88
C ALA A 110 -0.50 -18.05 1.81
N LEU A 111 -1.50 -17.18 1.94
CA LEU A 111 -2.90 -17.54 1.76
C LEU A 111 -3.15 -18.08 0.34
N LEU A 112 -2.68 -17.40 -0.70
CA LEU A 112 -2.80 -17.85 -2.09
C LEU A 112 -2.13 -19.20 -2.34
N ARG A 113 -1.03 -19.48 -1.64
CA ARG A 113 -0.27 -20.72 -1.83
C ARG A 113 -0.85 -21.92 -1.09
N PHE A 114 -1.31 -21.70 0.14
CA PHE A 114 -1.63 -22.80 1.05
C PHE A 114 -3.13 -22.95 1.36
N VAL A 115 -3.92 -21.92 1.08
CA VAL A 115 -5.35 -21.94 1.39
C VAL A 115 -6.15 -21.99 0.08
N PRO A 116 -6.98 -23.02 -0.13
CA PRO A 116 -7.90 -23.04 -1.26
C PRO A 116 -9.00 -21.98 -1.06
N PHE A 117 -9.23 -21.17 -2.09
CA PHE A 117 -10.31 -20.18 -2.12
C PHE A 117 -11.39 -20.58 -3.13
N PRO A 118 -12.24 -21.56 -2.81
CA PRO A 118 -13.37 -21.89 -3.66
C PRO A 118 -14.38 -20.74 -3.68
N LEU A 119 -15.24 -20.73 -4.69
CA LEU A 119 -16.18 -19.62 -4.93
C LEU A 119 -17.08 -19.30 -3.71
N TRP A 120 -17.45 -20.32 -2.93
CA TRP A 120 -18.29 -20.15 -1.73
C TRP A 120 -17.56 -19.41 -0.60
N THR A 121 -16.22 -19.40 -0.54
CA THR A 121 -15.43 -18.56 0.37
C THR A 121 -15.09 -17.21 -0.24
N ALA A 122 -14.88 -17.15 -1.55
CA ALA A 122 -14.54 -15.94 -2.27
C ALA A 122 -15.69 -14.91 -2.22
N VAL A 123 -16.94 -15.35 -2.38
CA VAL A 123 -18.12 -14.48 -2.38
C VAL A 123 -18.28 -13.70 -1.06
N PRO A 124 -18.31 -14.32 0.13
CA PRO A 124 -18.45 -13.58 1.38
C PRO A 124 -17.25 -12.65 1.64
N VAL A 125 -16.02 -13.05 1.31
CA VAL A 125 -14.84 -12.18 1.43
C VAL A 125 -14.99 -10.94 0.54
N TYR A 126 -15.43 -11.10 -0.71
CA TYR A 126 -15.71 -10.00 -1.62
C TYR A 126 -16.79 -9.06 -1.09
N MET A 127 -17.91 -9.61 -0.61
CA MET A 127 -19.02 -8.81 -0.10
C MET A 127 -18.62 -7.98 1.12
N ILE A 128 -17.93 -8.59 2.09
CA ILE A 128 -17.43 -7.89 3.28
C ILE A 128 -16.43 -6.80 2.89
N SER A 129 -15.49 -7.12 2.02
CA SER A 129 -14.47 -6.15 1.54
C SER A 129 -15.12 -4.97 0.83
N SER A 130 -16.13 -5.25 0.01
CA SER A 130 -16.91 -4.23 -0.72
C SER A 130 -17.63 -3.30 0.23
N ILE A 131 -18.37 -3.84 1.19
CA ILE A 131 -19.10 -3.06 2.19
C ILE A 131 -18.14 -2.16 2.98
N LEU A 132 -17.03 -2.72 3.46
CA LEU A 132 -16.03 -1.95 4.19
C LEU A 132 -15.44 -0.82 3.36
N LEU A 133 -15.10 -1.08 2.10
CA LEU A 133 -14.54 -0.06 1.21
C LEU A 133 -15.56 1.06 0.93
N TRP A 134 -16.81 0.72 0.66
CA TRP A 134 -17.85 1.71 0.39
C TRP A 134 -18.20 2.57 1.60
N LEU A 135 -18.14 2.02 2.81
CA LEU A 135 -18.43 2.72 4.05
C LEU A 135 -17.25 3.53 4.57
N LEU A 136 -16.01 3.02 4.39
CA LEU A 136 -14.83 3.59 5.03
C LEU A 136 -14.02 4.49 4.10
N ALA A 137 -14.00 4.24 2.79
CA ALA A 137 -13.19 5.04 1.87
C ALA A 137 -13.81 6.41 1.55
N PRO A 138 -13.01 7.48 1.49
CA PRO A 138 -11.59 7.54 1.78
C PRO A 138 -11.31 7.70 3.29
N VAL A 139 -10.24 7.05 3.77
CA VAL A 139 -9.73 7.26 5.14
C VAL A 139 -8.65 8.34 5.10
N GLU A 140 -8.88 9.43 5.80
CA GLU A 140 -7.94 10.53 5.96
C GLU A 140 -6.75 10.12 6.82
N THR A 141 -5.65 10.85 6.68
CA THR A 141 -4.50 10.72 7.57
C THR A 141 -4.37 11.97 8.43
N SER A 142 -3.92 11.82 9.68
CA SER A 142 -3.68 12.93 10.59
C SER A 142 -2.71 14.00 10.04
N HIS A 143 -1.91 13.64 9.02
CA HIS A 143 -0.94 14.55 8.39
C HIS A 143 -1.47 15.27 7.15
N LYS A 144 -2.60 14.84 6.58
CA LYS A 144 -3.26 15.46 5.44
C LYS A 144 -4.78 15.35 5.62
N PRO A 145 -5.42 16.33 6.29
CA PRO A 145 -6.86 16.46 6.23
C PRO A 145 -7.26 16.75 4.77
N LEU A 146 -8.32 16.11 4.29
CA LEU A 146 -8.84 16.29 2.95
C LEU A 146 -9.93 17.36 2.97
N ASP A 147 -9.90 18.29 2.02
CA ASP A 147 -11.00 19.20 1.79
C ASP A 147 -12.24 18.43 1.29
N GLU A 148 -13.44 18.99 1.45
CA GLU A 148 -14.68 18.35 1.01
C GLU A 148 -14.67 17.98 -0.47
N LEU A 149 -14.05 18.82 -1.31
CA LEU A 149 -13.88 18.55 -2.74
C LEU A 149 -12.92 17.39 -2.98
N GLU A 150 -11.78 17.37 -2.30
CA GLU A 150 -10.81 16.27 -2.37
C GLU A 150 -11.45 14.96 -1.91
N GLN A 151 -12.21 14.95 -0.81
CA GLN A 151 -12.92 13.76 -0.33
C GLN A 151 -13.89 13.19 -1.38
N ARG A 152 -14.66 14.05 -2.07
CA ARG A 152 -15.58 13.61 -3.13
C ARG A 152 -14.81 13.01 -4.30
N VAL A 153 -13.73 13.65 -4.75
CA VAL A 153 -12.89 13.15 -5.85
C VAL A 153 -12.24 11.83 -5.50
N TYR A 154 -11.62 11.70 -4.31
CA TYR A 154 -10.97 10.47 -3.87
C TYR A 154 -11.97 9.33 -3.69
N ARG A 155 -13.15 9.61 -3.13
CA ARG A 155 -14.25 8.63 -3.00
C ARG A 155 -14.73 8.12 -4.35
N HIS A 156 -14.94 9.02 -5.31
CA HIS A 156 -15.37 8.64 -6.65
C HIS A 156 -14.32 7.79 -7.36
N ARG A 157 -13.05 8.19 -7.31
CA ARG A 157 -11.95 7.44 -7.91
C ARG A 157 -11.73 6.07 -7.25
N ALA A 158 -11.78 5.99 -5.93
CA ALA A 158 -11.67 4.72 -5.22
C ALA A 158 -12.78 3.74 -5.64
N ARG A 159 -14.03 4.23 -5.73
CA ARG A 159 -15.18 3.42 -6.18
C ARG A 159 -15.05 2.99 -7.65
N LEU A 160 -14.57 3.89 -8.51
CA LEU A 160 -14.35 3.58 -9.92
C LEU A 160 -13.29 2.46 -10.08
N ILE A 161 -12.14 2.59 -9.41
CA ILE A 161 -11.08 1.59 -9.45
C ILE A 161 -11.60 0.26 -8.89
N TRP A 162 -12.32 0.30 -7.78
CA TRP A 162 -12.94 -0.90 -7.21
C TRP A 162 -13.90 -1.58 -8.19
N CYS A 163 -14.75 -0.82 -8.91
CA CYS A 163 -15.62 -1.38 -9.94
C CYS A 163 -14.82 -2.03 -11.08
N VAL A 164 -13.76 -1.38 -11.55
CA VAL A 164 -12.89 -1.92 -12.60
C VAL A 164 -12.21 -3.21 -12.14
N GLU A 165 -11.63 -3.23 -10.94
CA GLU A 165 -11.02 -4.43 -10.37
C GLU A 165 -12.02 -5.56 -10.18
N SER A 166 -13.25 -5.25 -9.75
CA SER A 166 -14.32 -6.23 -9.62
C SER A 166 -14.70 -6.85 -10.97
N LEU A 167 -14.80 -6.04 -12.02
CA LEU A 167 -15.07 -6.53 -13.38
C LEU A 167 -13.94 -7.43 -13.89
N VAL A 168 -12.68 -7.01 -13.68
CA VAL A 168 -11.51 -7.83 -14.05
C VAL A 168 -11.51 -9.14 -13.27
N MET A 169 -11.74 -9.09 -11.96
CA MET A 169 -11.80 -10.29 -11.11
C MET A 169 -12.89 -11.26 -11.59
N ILE A 170 -14.10 -10.79 -11.85
CA ILE A 170 -15.20 -11.60 -12.35
C ILE A 170 -14.83 -12.20 -13.71
N GLY A 171 -14.26 -11.40 -14.62
CA GLY A 171 -13.78 -11.88 -15.93
C GLY A 171 -12.73 -12.98 -15.79
N LEU A 172 -11.80 -12.88 -14.86
CA LEU A 172 -10.80 -13.92 -14.60
C LEU A 172 -11.43 -15.22 -14.09
N PHE A 173 -12.45 -15.14 -13.22
CA PHE A 173 -13.20 -16.33 -12.79
C PHE A 173 -13.95 -16.99 -13.98
N PHE A 174 -14.55 -16.21 -14.87
CA PHE A 174 -15.18 -16.74 -16.09
C PHE A 174 -14.17 -17.42 -17.03
N LEU A 175 -12.94 -16.91 -17.10
CA LEU A 175 -11.85 -17.49 -17.87
C LEU A 175 -11.17 -18.69 -17.18
N GLN A 176 -11.69 -19.14 -16.03
CA GLN A 176 -11.12 -20.22 -15.21
C GLN A 176 -9.70 -19.93 -14.68
N LEU A 177 -9.32 -18.64 -14.61
CA LEU A 177 -8.06 -18.18 -14.04
C LEU A 177 -8.25 -17.85 -12.55
N GLU A 178 -8.68 -18.85 -11.77
CA GLU A 178 -9.09 -18.72 -10.38
C GLU A 178 -7.99 -18.12 -9.49
N GLN A 179 -6.73 -18.50 -9.71
CA GLN A 179 -5.62 -17.99 -8.91
C GLN A 179 -5.42 -16.48 -9.09
N ALA A 180 -5.55 -15.99 -10.32
CA ALA A 180 -5.46 -14.56 -10.60
C ALA A 180 -6.68 -13.80 -10.05
N GLY A 181 -7.89 -14.37 -10.17
CA GLY A 181 -9.10 -13.81 -9.56
C GLY A 181 -9.00 -13.70 -8.05
N ASN A 182 -8.54 -14.76 -7.38
CA ASN A 182 -8.29 -14.78 -5.94
C ASN A 182 -7.22 -13.79 -5.51
N CYS A 183 -6.20 -13.54 -6.34
CA CYS A 183 -5.18 -12.53 -6.08
C CYS A 183 -5.77 -11.12 -6.01
N ILE A 184 -6.63 -10.74 -6.95
CA ILE A 184 -7.35 -9.45 -6.93
C ILE A 184 -8.30 -9.39 -5.72
N LEU A 185 -9.04 -10.45 -5.45
CA LEU A 185 -9.91 -10.54 -4.28
C LEU A 185 -9.14 -10.26 -2.97
N LEU A 186 -7.99 -10.91 -2.79
CA LEU A 186 -7.17 -10.73 -1.60
C LEU A 186 -6.53 -9.34 -1.53
N SER A 187 -6.26 -8.67 -2.66
CA SER A 187 -5.82 -7.27 -2.66
C SER A 187 -6.91 -6.36 -2.11
N MET A 188 -8.16 -6.56 -2.52
CA MET A 188 -9.33 -5.81 -2.02
C MET A 188 -9.57 -6.08 -0.54
N ALA A 189 -9.46 -7.33 -0.10
CA ALA A 189 -9.60 -7.73 1.29
C ALA A 189 -8.49 -7.12 2.16
N ALA A 190 -7.23 -7.18 1.74
CA ALA A 190 -6.10 -6.57 2.43
C ALA A 190 -6.29 -5.05 2.59
N LEU A 191 -6.76 -4.37 1.54
CA LEU A 191 -7.05 -2.95 1.63
C LEU A 191 -8.19 -2.66 2.61
N SER A 192 -9.26 -3.45 2.60
CA SER A 192 -10.39 -3.26 3.51
C SER A 192 -9.97 -3.39 4.98
N VAL A 193 -9.08 -4.32 5.30
CA VAL A 193 -8.47 -4.45 6.63
C VAL A 193 -7.64 -3.20 6.97
N MET A 194 -6.86 -2.69 6.02
CA MET A 194 -6.07 -1.47 6.20
C MET A 194 -6.93 -0.21 6.36
N LEU A 195 -8.09 -0.13 5.71
CA LEU A 195 -9.06 0.96 5.91
C LEU A 195 -9.67 0.90 7.32
N ALA A 196 -10.08 -0.27 7.75
CA ALA A 196 -10.62 -0.47 9.10
C ALA A 196 -9.59 -0.12 10.17
N ALA A 197 -8.35 -0.58 10.04
CA ALA A 197 -7.25 -0.25 10.93
C ALA A 197 -6.93 1.26 10.94
N GLY A 198 -6.97 1.91 9.78
CA GLY A 198 -6.75 3.36 9.65
C GLY A 198 -7.84 4.17 10.36
N LYS A 199 -9.10 3.80 10.19
CA LYS A 199 -10.22 4.47 10.86
C LYS A 199 -10.18 4.30 12.38
N PHE A 200 -9.83 3.09 12.85
CA PHE A 200 -9.65 2.82 14.28
C PHE A 200 -8.51 3.67 14.88
N GLN A 201 -7.40 3.80 14.16
CA GLN A 201 -6.28 4.66 14.58
C GLN A 201 -6.69 6.13 14.71
N LEU A 202 -7.45 6.67 13.76
CA LEU A 202 -7.95 8.05 13.80
C LEU A 202 -8.84 8.28 15.02
N HIS A 203 -9.75 7.36 15.30
CA HIS A 203 -10.66 7.46 16.45
C HIS A 203 -9.90 7.54 17.78
N HIS A 204 -8.86 6.73 17.95
CA HIS A 204 -8.02 6.77 19.16
C HIS A 204 -7.16 8.03 19.27
N THR A 205 -6.74 8.62 18.15
CA THR A 205 -5.91 9.84 18.17
C THR A 205 -6.74 11.09 18.52
N HIS A 206 -8.04 11.09 18.25
CA HIS A 206 -8.96 12.17 18.62
C HIS A 206 -9.44 12.11 20.08
N GLN A 207 -9.25 10.98 20.76
CA GLN A 207 -9.65 10.81 22.16
C GLN A 207 -8.50 10.98 23.15
N ALA A 208 -7.25 11.09 22.70
CA ALA A 208 -6.05 11.30 23.49
C ALA A 208 -5.53 12.73 23.37
#